data_9cbaf31371ea37073f8a785e9aa17979
#
_entry.id   9cbaf31371ea37073f8a785e9aa17979
#
_cell.length_a   1.000
_cell.length_b   1.000
_cell.length_c   1.000
_cell.angle_alpha   90.00
_cell.angle_beta   90.00
_cell.angle_gamma   90.00
#
_symmetry.space_group_name_H-M   'P 1'
#
loop_
_entity.id
_entity.type
_entity.pdbx_description
1 polymer ?
#
loop_
_entity_poly.entity_id
_entity_poly.type
_entity_poly.pdbx_seq_one_letter_code
_entity_poly.pdbx_strand_id
1 'polypeptide(L)'
;NTMIAMIEEGLENLILDVDEDGILDSDDNCIDIANPNQDDIDFDGSGDACDPCDNQNVYTFGNINGTIDQDGFAIVDIFDIMELVDILLNDDQESCGSEIADMNSDGNQNVVDIIFLVQMLLGGNYQSILPNYPGILEIENTGHDTKVSISNDSKIGGFQFTTSLNEVFENDLSNLILPEGWVVEYVTNNQKINVLIFDISGQNSVQTLDLKFSAASSNSFQN
;
A
#
# COMPACT_ATOMS: atom_id res chain seq x y z
N ASN A 1 52.70 -4.12 -13.49
CA ASN A 1 51.71 -3.05 -13.76
C ASN A 1 50.26 -3.51 -13.56
N THR A 2 49.92 -4.76 -13.91
CA THR A 2 48.55 -5.27 -13.78
C THR A 2 48.17 -5.59 -12.32
N MET A 3 49.12 -5.92 -11.51
CA MET A 3 48.88 -6.26 -10.10
C MET A 3 48.68 -5.00 -9.21
N ILE A 4 49.32 -3.91 -9.57
CA ILE A 4 49.16 -2.60 -8.88
C ILE A 4 47.81 -2.00 -9.25
N ALA A 5 47.36 -2.11 -10.51
CA ALA A 5 46.04 -1.64 -10.94
C ALA A 5 44.87 -2.42 -10.27
N MET A 6 45.01 -3.74 -10.08
CA MET A 6 44.03 -4.56 -9.36
C MET A 6 43.93 -4.25 -7.85
N ILE A 7 45.04 -3.76 -7.28
CA ILE A 7 45.06 -3.35 -5.87
C ILE A 7 44.43 -1.95 -5.73
N GLU A 8 44.65 -1.06 -6.70
CA GLU A 8 44.01 0.27 -6.73
C GLU A 8 42.52 0.17 -6.96
N GLU A 9 42.03 -0.63 -7.91
CA GLU A 9 40.57 -0.88 -8.12
C GLU A 9 39.89 -1.59 -6.90
N GLY A 10 40.65 -2.40 -6.15
CA GLY A 10 40.12 -3.08 -4.96
C GLY A 10 40.09 -2.19 -3.72
N LEU A 11 40.95 -1.14 -3.67
CA LEU A 11 40.98 -0.19 -2.56
C LEU A 11 40.01 0.98 -2.72
N GLU A 12 39.69 1.35 -3.96
CA GLU A 12 38.70 2.42 -4.23
C GLU A 12 37.29 2.00 -3.81
N ASN A 13 36.96 0.71 -3.85
CA ASN A 13 35.68 0.17 -3.38
C ASN A 13 35.63 -0.06 -1.86
N LEU A 14 36.75 0.13 -1.14
CA LEU A 14 36.86 -0.15 0.30
C LEU A 14 36.82 1.11 1.16
N ILE A 15 36.85 2.31 0.56
CA ILE A 15 36.93 3.58 1.27
C ILE A 15 36.16 4.64 0.45
N LEU A 16 34.91 4.36 0.12
CA LEU A 16 34.03 5.35 -0.48
C LEU A 16 33.33 6.08 0.66
N ASP A 17 33.43 7.37 0.69
CA ASP A 17 32.78 8.32 1.57
C ASP A 17 32.39 9.48 0.66
N VAL A 18 31.18 9.40 0.10
CA VAL A 18 30.73 10.24 -1.02
C VAL A 18 30.51 11.68 -0.59
N ASP A 19 30.02 11.89 0.62
CA ASP A 19 29.70 13.22 1.15
C ASP A 19 30.77 13.80 2.08
N GLU A 20 31.87 13.02 2.29
CA GLU A 20 33.03 13.40 3.05
C GLU A 20 32.75 13.71 4.53
N ASP A 21 31.78 13.07 5.14
CA ASP A 21 31.41 13.28 6.54
C ASP A 21 32.25 12.44 7.55
N GLY A 22 33.02 11.50 7.05
CA GLY A 22 33.91 10.63 7.79
C GLY A 22 33.33 9.25 8.10
N ILE A 23 32.13 8.96 7.64
CA ILE A 23 31.52 7.65 7.66
C ILE A 23 31.65 7.05 6.26
N LEU A 24 31.92 5.74 6.16
CA LEU A 24 32.04 5.08 4.86
C LEU A 24 30.64 4.78 4.31
N ASP A 25 30.42 4.88 3.00
CA ASP A 25 29.17 4.56 2.34
C ASP A 25 28.57 3.20 2.76
N SER A 26 29.40 2.25 3.16
CA SER A 26 28.93 0.92 3.63
C SER A 26 28.34 0.93 5.03
N ASP A 27 28.66 1.94 5.82
CA ASP A 27 28.26 2.11 7.22
C ASP A 27 27.42 3.37 7.41
N ASP A 28 27.17 4.13 6.30
CA ASP A 28 26.49 5.39 6.28
C ASP A 28 25.00 5.23 5.98
N ASN A 29 24.16 5.77 6.86
CA ASN A 29 22.72 5.76 6.71
C ASN A 29 22.17 6.92 5.84
N CYS A 30 23.08 7.85 5.38
CA CYS A 30 22.75 8.93 4.43
C CYS A 30 23.87 9.19 3.43
N ILE A 31 24.20 8.25 2.58
CA ILE A 31 25.40 8.20 1.68
C ILE A 31 25.72 9.51 0.93
N ASP A 32 24.72 10.33 0.60
CA ASP A 32 24.87 11.56 -0.21
C ASP A 32 24.70 12.84 0.63
N ILE A 33 24.44 12.75 1.95
CA ILE A 33 24.16 13.89 2.83
C ILE A 33 24.92 13.76 4.15
N ALA A 34 25.91 14.61 4.33
CA ALA A 34 26.80 14.57 5.48
C ALA A 34 26.05 14.59 6.83
N ASN A 35 26.14 13.50 7.57
CA ASN A 35 25.52 13.32 8.88
C ASN A 35 26.40 12.53 9.85
N PRO A 36 27.56 13.05 10.23
CA PRO A 36 28.61 12.31 10.96
C PRO A 36 28.16 11.73 12.31
N ASN A 37 27.01 12.10 12.81
CA ASN A 37 26.40 11.52 14.01
C ASN A 37 25.63 10.24 13.75
N GLN A 38 25.19 10.01 12.50
CA GLN A 38 24.39 8.86 12.10
C GLN A 38 23.08 8.75 12.91
N ASP A 39 22.47 9.91 13.20
CA ASP A 39 21.19 9.95 13.90
C ASP A 39 20.11 9.31 13.03
N ASP A 40 19.29 8.42 13.61
CA ASP A 40 18.20 7.67 12.99
C ASP A 40 17.18 7.44 14.12
N ILE A 41 16.17 8.31 14.19
CA ILE A 41 15.29 8.41 15.36
C ILE A 41 14.20 7.35 15.38
N ASP A 42 13.79 6.86 14.22
CA ASP A 42 12.75 5.83 14.09
C ASP A 42 13.32 4.42 13.83
N PHE A 43 14.66 4.32 13.59
CA PHE A 43 15.41 3.09 13.42
C PHE A 43 15.00 2.27 12.17
N ASP A 44 14.65 2.95 11.08
CA ASP A 44 14.32 2.29 9.82
C ASP A 44 15.54 2.02 8.93
N GLY A 45 16.70 2.64 9.27
CA GLY A 45 17.98 2.51 8.57
C GLY A 45 18.31 3.65 7.63
N SER A 46 17.39 4.60 7.42
CA SER A 46 17.63 5.90 6.81
C SER A 46 17.98 6.91 7.89
N GLY A 47 19.02 7.72 7.71
CA GLY A 47 19.38 8.70 8.73
C GLY A 47 18.50 9.94 8.67
N ASP A 48 18.27 10.58 9.83
CA ASP A 48 17.46 11.79 10.00
C ASP A 48 17.77 12.89 8.97
N ALA A 49 18.99 12.96 8.48
CA ALA A 49 19.42 14.00 7.54
C ALA A 49 18.92 13.79 6.12
N CYS A 50 18.69 12.56 5.70
CA CYS A 50 18.25 12.18 4.35
C CYS A 50 16.87 11.56 4.34
N ASP A 51 16.31 11.25 5.50
CA ASP A 51 14.97 10.71 5.63
C ASP A 51 13.92 11.83 5.61
N PRO A 52 13.04 11.90 4.59
CA PRO A 52 11.94 12.85 4.58
C PRO A 52 10.88 12.55 5.63
N CYS A 53 10.91 11.36 6.22
CA CYS A 53 9.92 10.85 7.16
C CYS A 53 10.38 10.87 8.63
N ASP A 54 11.50 11.53 8.92
CA ASP A 54 11.98 11.74 10.29
C ASP A 54 11.02 12.56 11.14
N ASN A 55 9.95 11.91 11.60
CA ASN A 55 8.87 12.53 12.35
C ASN A 55 8.80 12.09 13.81
N GLN A 56 9.91 11.73 14.41
CA GLN A 56 9.99 11.40 15.84
C GLN A 56 8.98 10.29 16.24
N ASN A 57 8.90 9.23 15.44
CA ASN A 57 7.95 8.14 15.63
C ASN A 57 6.47 8.56 15.51
N VAL A 58 6.17 9.55 14.69
CA VAL A 58 4.80 9.96 14.41
C VAL A 58 4.11 8.90 13.55
N TYR A 59 4.79 8.38 12.54
CA TYR A 59 4.32 7.28 11.70
C TYR A 59 4.52 5.94 12.43
N THR A 60 3.60 5.64 13.32
CA THR A 60 3.60 4.39 14.09
C THR A 60 2.52 3.46 13.59
N PHE A 61 2.58 2.22 14.02
CA PHE A 61 1.64 1.18 13.61
C PHE A 61 0.17 1.63 13.69
N GLY A 62 -0.46 1.79 12.53
CA GLY A 62 -1.83 2.26 12.36
C GLY A 62 -2.00 3.75 12.14
N ASN A 63 -1.01 4.58 12.48
CA ASN A 63 -1.05 6.03 12.23
C ASN A 63 -0.43 6.36 10.87
N ILE A 64 -1.15 6.03 9.81
CA ILE A 64 -0.69 6.16 8.41
C ILE A 64 -0.57 7.62 7.99
N ASN A 65 -1.42 8.50 8.51
CA ASN A 65 -1.47 9.92 8.15
C ASN A 65 -0.56 10.81 9.02
N GLY A 66 0.16 10.23 10.00
CA GLY A 66 1.10 10.95 10.85
C GLY A 66 0.44 11.94 11.82
N THR A 67 -0.84 11.83 12.12
CA THR A 67 -1.50 12.75 13.06
C THR A 67 -1.20 12.43 14.52
N ILE A 68 -0.95 13.48 15.30
CA ILE A 68 -0.67 13.38 16.75
C ILE A 68 -1.65 14.24 17.56
N ASP A 69 -1.86 13.88 18.82
CA ASP A 69 -2.62 14.68 19.77
C ASP A 69 -1.76 15.81 20.37
N GLN A 70 -2.35 16.58 21.30
CA GLN A 70 -1.70 17.70 21.95
C GLN A 70 -0.53 17.30 22.88
N ASP A 71 -0.49 16.03 23.27
CA ASP A 71 0.54 15.45 24.12
C ASP A 71 1.63 14.73 23.30
N GLY A 72 1.51 14.72 21.96
CA GLY A 72 2.47 14.13 21.02
C GLY A 72 2.26 12.63 20.76
N PHE A 73 1.11 12.07 21.17
CA PHE A 73 0.81 10.67 20.87
C PHE A 73 0.11 10.51 19.52
N ALA A 74 0.46 9.44 18.82
CA ALA A 74 -0.15 9.07 17.54
C ALA A 74 -1.68 8.89 17.71
N ILE A 75 -2.44 9.49 16.79
CA ILE A 75 -3.89 9.30 16.69
C ILE A 75 -4.14 8.29 15.58
N VAL A 76 -4.76 7.17 15.90
CA VAL A 76 -5.17 6.17 14.92
C VAL A 76 -6.68 6.21 14.79
N ASP A 77 -7.17 6.65 13.62
CA ASP A 77 -8.60 6.84 13.38
C ASP A 77 -9.01 6.56 11.91
N ILE A 78 -10.22 6.99 11.52
CA ILE A 78 -10.74 6.75 10.17
C ILE A 78 -9.91 7.47 9.08
N PHE A 79 -9.20 8.54 9.41
CA PHE A 79 -8.39 9.27 8.44
C PHE A 79 -7.15 8.48 8.03
N ASP A 80 -6.66 7.57 8.87
CA ASP A 80 -5.58 6.64 8.50
C ASP A 80 -6.03 5.63 7.44
N ILE A 81 -7.30 5.19 7.51
CA ILE A 81 -7.86 4.36 6.45
C ILE A 81 -7.93 5.14 5.13
N MET A 82 -8.30 6.41 5.18
CA MET A 82 -8.38 7.25 3.97
C MET A 82 -6.99 7.47 3.36
N GLU A 83 -5.98 7.71 4.19
CA GLU A 83 -4.59 7.85 3.75
C GLU A 83 -4.07 6.55 3.15
N LEU A 84 -4.29 5.41 3.81
CA LEU A 84 -3.90 4.11 3.29
C LEU A 84 -4.57 3.80 1.95
N VAL A 85 -5.85 4.14 1.78
CA VAL A 85 -6.56 4.01 0.51
C VAL A 85 -5.91 4.88 -0.57
N ASP A 86 -5.53 6.13 -0.25
CA ASP A 86 -4.89 7.05 -1.19
C ASP A 86 -3.51 6.53 -1.63
N ILE A 87 -2.70 6.06 -0.70
CA ILE A 87 -1.40 5.43 -0.98
C ILE A 87 -1.57 4.26 -1.95
N LEU A 88 -2.50 3.35 -1.67
CA LEU A 88 -2.70 2.16 -2.51
C LEU A 88 -3.26 2.46 -3.90
N LEU A 89 -4.13 3.48 -4.01
CA LEU A 89 -4.70 3.87 -5.29
C LEU A 89 -3.69 4.59 -6.19
N ASN A 90 -2.87 5.46 -5.61
CA ASN A 90 -1.89 6.25 -6.34
C ASN A 90 -0.54 5.55 -6.50
N ASP A 91 -0.33 4.39 -5.86
CA ASP A 91 0.98 3.70 -5.79
C ASP A 91 2.06 4.65 -5.25
N ASP A 92 1.69 5.40 -4.20
CA ASP A 92 2.55 6.40 -3.57
C ASP A 92 3.51 5.73 -2.59
N GLN A 93 4.69 5.38 -3.09
CA GLN A 93 5.75 4.75 -2.30
C GLN A 93 6.68 5.79 -1.64
N GLU A 94 6.45 7.09 -1.89
CA GLU A 94 7.29 8.16 -1.34
C GLU A 94 6.63 8.83 -0.12
N SER A 95 5.38 8.51 0.20
CA SER A 95 4.73 9.03 1.40
C SER A 95 5.24 8.32 2.65
N CYS A 96 5.42 9.05 3.74
CA CYS A 96 5.88 8.47 5.01
C CYS A 96 4.94 7.38 5.55
N GLY A 97 3.63 7.50 5.27
CA GLY A 97 2.66 6.46 5.59
C GLY A 97 2.88 5.16 4.83
N SER A 98 3.56 5.20 3.65
CA SER A 98 3.78 4.00 2.85
C SER A 98 4.72 3.00 3.52
N GLU A 99 5.68 3.45 4.33
CA GLU A 99 6.62 2.58 5.05
C GLU A 99 5.90 1.64 6.02
N ILE A 100 4.79 2.11 6.60
CA ILE A 100 3.98 1.35 7.55
C ILE A 100 2.66 0.85 6.95
N ALA A 101 2.46 1.01 5.65
CA ALA A 101 1.23 0.62 4.94
C ALA A 101 1.00 -0.88 4.83
N ASP A 102 2.05 -1.70 4.98
CA ASP A 102 1.94 -3.17 5.11
C ASP A 102 1.53 -3.54 6.54
N MET A 103 0.26 -3.28 6.86
CA MET A 103 -0.30 -3.44 8.20
C MET A 103 -0.30 -4.88 8.71
N ASN A 104 -0.34 -5.86 7.81
CA ASN A 104 -0.36 -7.27 8.17
C ASN A 104 1.03 -7.94 8.09
N SER A 105 2.05 -7.20 7.65
CA SER A 105 3.44 -7.64 7.48
C SER A 105 3.59 -8.87 6.57
N ASP A 106 2.82 -8.93 5.48
CA ASP A 106 2.91 -10.02 4.50
C ASP A 106 3.85 -9.69 3.33
N GLY A 107 4.43 -8.50 3.30
CA GLY A 107 5.33 -7.98 2.29
C GLY A 107 4.63 -7.39 1.07
N ASN A 108 3.31 -7.16 1.14
CA ASN A 108 2.53 -6.57 0.06
C ASN A 108 1.58 -5.51 0.59
N GLN A 109 1.67 -4.31 0.09
CA GLN A 109 0.70 -3.25 0.36
C GLN A 109 -0.53 -3.43 -0.53
N ASN A 110 -1.68 -3.71 0.04
CA ASN A 110 -2.90 -3.98 -0.71
C ASN A 110 -4.18 -3.83 0.15
N VAL A 111 -5.33 -4.15 -0.43
CA VAL A 111 -6.63 -4.02 0.27
C VAL A 111 -6.73 -4.81 1.58
N VAL A 112 -5.91 -5.84 1.77
CA VAL A 112 -5.90 -6.63 3.02
C VAL A 112 -5.43 -5.79 4.19
N ASP A 113 -4.50 -4.84 3.96
CA ASP A 113 -4.01 -3.91 4.97
C ASP A 113 -5.09 -2.93 5.41
N ILE A 114 -5.91 -2.45 4.46
CA ILE A 114 -7.10 -1.64 4.79
C ILE A 114 -8.04 -2.44 5.71
N ILE A 115 -8.32 -3.69 5.38
CA ILE A 115 -9.19 -4.54 6.20
C ILE A 115 -8.59 -4.75 7.59
N PHE A 116 -7.28 -4.92 7.65
CA PHE A 116 -6.56 -5.07 8.91
C PHE A 116 -6.70 -3.81 9.78
N LEU A 117 -6.46 -2.63 9.22
CA LEU A 117 -6.59 -1.35 9.91
C LEU A 117 -8.04 -1.10 10.37
N VAL A 118 -9.03 -1.39 9.51
CA VAL A 118 -10.45 -1.32 9.87
C VAL A 118 -10.77 -2.21 11.07
N GLN A 119 -10.30 -3.47 11.07
CA GLN A 119 -10.53 -4.39 12.18
C GLN A 119 -9.86 -3.92 13.46
N MET A 120 -8.66 -3.34 13.36
CA MET A 120 -7.95 -2.75 14.49
C MET A 120 -8.76 -1.62 15.12
N LEU A 121 -9.27 -0.68 14.33
CA LEU A 121 -10.07 0.46 14.79
C LEU A 121 -11.40 0.03 15.42
N LEU A 122 -12.01 -1.04 14.93
CA LEU A 122 -13.25 -1.57 15.47
C LEU A 122 -13.06 -2.44 16.74
N GLY A 123 -11.83 -2.57 17.23
CA GLY A 123 -11.50 -3.40 18.41
C GLY A 123 -11.62 -4.90 18.13
N GLY A 124 -11.51 -5.30 16.86
CA GLY A 124 -11.49 -6.70 16.45
C GLY A 124 -10.24 -7.43 16.96
N ASN A 125 -10.34 -8.73 17.18
CA ASN A 125 -9.17 -9.57 17.36
C ASN A 125 -8.52 -9.77 15.98
N TYR A 126 -7.57 -8.90 15.62
CA TYR A 126 -6.71 -9.12 14.47
C TYR A 126 -5.74 -10.26 14.79
N GLN A 127 -6.22 -11.46 14.61
CA GLN A 127 -5.35 -12.63 14.57
C GLN A 127 -4.82 -12.76 13.15
N SER A 128 -3.58 -12.30 13.01
CA SER A 128 -2.54 -12.77 12.09
C SER A 128 -3.00 -13.26 10.73
N ILE A 129 -2.42 -12.62 9.70
CA ILE A 129 -2.20 -13.26 8.39
C ILE A 129 -3.43 -14.06 7.97
N LEU A 130 -4.35 -13.40 7.32
CA LEU A 130 -5.37 -14.14 6.59
C LEU A 130 -4.61 -15.07 5.64
N PRO A 131 -4.72 -16.40 5.81
CA PRO A 131 -4.05 -17.30 4.90
C PRO A 131 -4.49 -16.93 3.49
N ASN A 132 -3.53 -16.79 2.59
CA ASN A 132 -3.77 -16.45 1.20
C ASN A 132 -4.50 -17.65 0.54
N TYR A 133 -5.81 -17.73 0.75
CA TYR A 133 -6.64 -18.72 0.07
C TYR A 133 -6.91 -18.20 -1.34
N PRO A 134 -6.56 -18.97 -2.38
CA PRO A 134 -6.86 -18.58 -3.73
C PRO A 134 -8.38 -18.42 -3.91
N GLY A 135 -8.81 -17.23 -4.27
CA GLY A 135 -10.18 -16.97 -4.67
C GLY A 135 -10.41 -17.42 -6.12
N ILE A 136 -11.65 -17.65 -6.46
CA ILE A 136 -12.08 -17.90 -7.83
C ILE A 136 -12.66 -16.60 -8.38
N LEU A 137 -12.10 -16.13 -9.49
CA LEU A 137 -12.62 -15.00 -10.26
C LEU A 137 -13.28 -15.53 -11.53
N GLU A 138 -14.56 -15.26 -11.69
CA GLU A 138 -15.32 -15.60 -12.90
C GLU A 138 -15.86 -14.33 -13.56
N ILE A 139 -15.65 -14.19 -14.86
CA ILE A 139 -16.14 -13.07 -15.64
C ILE A 139 -17.08 -13.63 -16.71
N GLU A 140 -18.37 -13.29 -16.63
CA GLU A 140 -19.40 -13.70 -17.56
C GLU A 140 -19.96 -12.49 -18.33
N ASN A 141 -19.88 -12.53 -19.66
CA ASN A 141 -20.48 -11.54 -20.51
C ASN A 141 -21.79 -12.08 -21.08
N THR A 142 -22.91 -11.51 -20.67
CA THR A 142 -24.25 -11.92 -21.10
C THR A 142 -24.71 -11.23 -22.40
N GLY A 143 -23.88 -10.33 -22.95
CA GLY A 143 -24.23 -9.50 -24.11
C GLY A 143 -25.04 -8.23 -23.76
N HIS A 144 -25.55 -8.14 -22.55
CA HIS A 144 -26.22 -6.95 -21.99
C HIS A 144 -25.44 -6.39 -20.80
N ASP A 145 -24.88 -7.29 -19.99
CA ASP A 145 -24.12 -6.96 -18.80
C ASP A 145 -22.86 -7.83 -18.75
N THR A 146 -21.83 -7.34 -18.09
CA THR A 146 -20.68 -8.12 -17.64
C THR A 146 -20.83 -8.38 -16.15
N LYS A 147 -20.88 -9.64 -15.76
CA LYS A 147 -20.88 -10.06 -14.37
C LYS A 147 -19.48 -10.49 -13.97
N VAL A 148 -18.99 -9.93 -12.88
CA VAL A 148 -17.75 -10.34 -12.23
C VAL A 148 -18.12 -10.96 -10.89
N SER A 149 -17.84 -12.25 -10.74
CA SER A 149 -18.11 -13.01 -9.53
C SER A 149 -16.79 -13.39 -8.88
N ILE A 150 -16.64 -13.02 -7.63
CA ILE A 150 -15.47 -13.35 -6.81
C ILE A 150 -15.96 -14.25 -5.69
N SER A 151 -15.38 -15.43 -5.55
CA SER A 151 -15.74 -16.36 -4.50
C SER A 151 -14.50 -16.94 -3.82
N ASN A 152 -14.64 -17.25 -2.53
CA ASN A 152 -13.59 -17.86 -1.74
C ASN A 152 -14.24 -18.76 -0.67
N ASP A 153 -13.61 -19.87 -0.33
CA ASP A 153 -14.04 -20.77 0.77
C ASP A 153 -13.99 -20.05 2.13
N SER A 154 -13.11 -19.07 2.25
CA SER A 154 -13.07 -18.11 3.35
C SER A 154 -13.92 -16.87 3.02
N LYS A 155 -14.08 -15.99 4.01
CA LYS A 155 -14.78 -14.73 3.78
C LYS A 155 -13.88 -13.74 3.02
N ILE A 156 -14.48 -13.01 2.10
CA ILE A 156 -13.86 -11.91 1.36
C ILE A 156 -14.20 -10.62 2.10
N GLY A 157 -13.21 -9.85 2.51
CA GLY A 157 -13.36 -8.52 3.11
C GLY A 157 -13.03 -7.39 2.13
N GLY A 158 -12.32 -7.68 1.05
CA GLY A 158 -11.99 -6.71 0.02
C GLY A 158 -11.47 -7.34 -1.26
N PHE A 159 -11.40 -6.51 -2.29
CA PHE A 159 -10.95 -6.89 -3.62
C PHE A 159 -10.28 -5.68 -4.29
N GLN A 160 -9.12 -5.92 -4.88
CA GLN A 160 -8.35 -4.90 -5.61
C GLN A 160 -8.05 -5.36 -7.02
N PHE A 161 -8.11 -4.46 -7.98
CA PHE A 161 -7.70 -4.72 -9.35
C PHE A 161 -7.33 -3.45 -10.11
N THR A 162 -6.52 -3.62 -11.15
CA THR A 162 -6.18 -2.57 -12.10
C THR A 162 -6.66 -2.98 -13.48
N THR A 163 -7.27 -2.07 -14.21
CA THR A 163 -7.73 -2.31 -15.57
C THR A 163 -7.59 -1.08 -16.47
N SER A 164 -7.89 -1.20 -17.75
CA SER A 164 -7.85 -0.09 -18.68
C SER A 164 -9.01 0.88 -18.43
N LEU A 165 -8.72 2.18 -18.46
CA LEU A 165 -9.73 3.24 -18.30
C LEU A 165 -10.71 3.21 -19.47
N ASN A 166 -11.99 3.25 -19.13
CA ASN A 166 -13.11 3.42 -20.04
C ASN A 166 -14.18 4.27 -19.33
N GLU A 167 -14.65 5.33 -19.95
CA GLU A 167 -15.66 6.24 -19.36
C GLU A 167 -16.92 5.49 -18.89
N VAL A 168 -17.34 4.44 -19.62
CA VAL A 168 -18.50 3.63 -19.24
C VAL A 168 -18.20 2.83 -17.98
N PHE A 169 -16.99 2.29 -17.86
CA PHE A 169 -16.56 1.53 -16.69
C PHE A 169 -16.50 2.40 -15.43
N GLU A 170 -15.97 3.61 -15.53
CA GLU A 170 -15.93 4.58 -14.43
C GLU A 170 -17.34 4.94 -13.95
N ASN A 171 -18.28 5.15 -14.88
CA ASN A 171 -19.67 5.36 -14.52
C ASN A 171 -20.33 4.13 -13.87
N ASP A 172 -19.99 2.92 -14.32
CA ASP A 172 -20.49 1.69 -13.71
C ASP A 172 -19.95 1.51 -12.28
N LEU A 173 -18.65 1.84 -12.01
CA LEU A 173 -18.07 1.80 -10.67
C LEU A 173 -18.84 2.70 -9.70
N SER A 174 -19.19 3.91 -10.13
CA SER A 174 -19.96 4.87 -9.31
C SER A 174 -21.39 4.41 -9.01
N ASN A 175 -21.91 3.43 -9.75
CA ASN A 175 -23.27 2.91 -9.62
C ASN A 175 -23.32 1.44 -9.18
N LEU A 176 -22.21 0.85 -8.72
CA LEU A 176 -22.17 -0.51 -8.24
C LEU A 176 -23.11 -0.72 -7.06
N ILE A 177 -23.84 -1.83 -7.09
CA ILE A 177 -24.63 -2.29 -5.96
C ILE A 177 -23.75 -3.20 -5.12
N LEU A 178 -23.34 -2.69 -3.98
CA LEU A 178 -22.46 -3.39 -3.04
C LEU A 178 -23.24 -3.89 -1.82
N PRO A 179 -22.73 -4.90 -1.10
CA PRO A 179 -23.28 -5.27 0.20
C PRO A 179 -23.25 -4.10 1.20
N GLU A 180 -24.05 -4.18 2.26
CA GLU A 180 -24.06 -3.17 3.32
C GLU A 180 -22.67 -3.02 3.96
N GLY A 181 -22.21 -1.79 4.11
CA GLY A 181 -20.88 -1.49 4.69
C GLY A 181 -19.72 -1.63 3.71
N TRP A 182 -19.98 -1.97 2.45
CA TRP A 182 -18.94 -2.01 1.43
C TRP A 182 -18.88 -0.69 0.68
N VAL A 183 -17.67 -0.31 0.32
CA VAL A 183 -17.36 0.90 -0.46
C VAL A 183 -16.53 0.55 -1.69
N VAL A 184 -16.57 1.41 -2.70
CA VAL A 184 -15.69 1.37 -3.85
C VAL A 184 -14.94 2.71 -3.92
N GLU A 185 -13.63 2.63 -4.01
CA GLU A 185 -12.74 3.75 -4.26
C GLU A 185 -11.91 3.46 -5.50
N TYR A 186 -11.61 4.49 -6.29
CA TYR A 186 -10.81 4.31 -7.49
C TYR A 186 -10.09 5.59 -7.88
N VAL A 187 -8.94 5.42 -8.55
CA VAL A 187 -8.18 6.50 -9.15
C VAL A 187 -7.84 6.17 -10.60
N THR A 188 -7.79 7.18 -11.45
CA THR A 188 -7.42 7.05 -12.86
C THR A 188 -6.01 7.60 -13.07
N ASN A 189 -5.12 6.79 -13.63
CA ASN A 189 -3.75 7.18 -13.93
C ASN A 189 -3.32 6.59 -15.29
N ASN A 190 -2.84 7.43 -16.21
CA ASN A 190 -2.23 7.01 -17.49
C ASN A 190 -3.04 5.95 -18.29
N GLN A 191 -4.34 6.16 -18.46
CA GLN A 191 -5.26 5.22 -19.15
C GLN A 191 -5.54 3.91 -18.40
N LYS A 192 -5.15 3.84 -17.14
CA LYS A 192 -5.51 2.76 -16.23
C LYS A 192 -6.41 3.28 -15.13
N ILE A 193 -7.15 2.39 -14.53
CA ILE A 193 -7.94 2.65 -13.33
C ILE A 193 -7.56 1.61 -12.29
N ASN A 194 -7.17 2.08 -11.11
CA ASN A 194 -6.96 1.26 -9.93
C ASN A 194 -8.23 1.31 -9.10
N VAL A 195 -8.72 0.16 -8.69
CA VAL A 195 -9.99 0.03 -7.99
C VAL A 195 -9.80 -0.77 -6.71
N LEU A 196 -10.34 -0.24 -5.62
CA LEU A 196 -10.46 -0.91 -4.33
C LEU A 196 -11.94 -1.07 -3.99
N ILE A 197 -12.36 -2.26 -3.62
CA ILE A 197 -13.71 -2.56 -3.14
C ILE A 197 -13.58 -3.33 -1.84
N PHE A 198 -14.06 -2.78 -0.74
CA PHE A 198 -13.82 -3.37 0.58
C PHE A 198 -14.94 -3.07 1.58
N ASP A 199 -15.03 -3.90 2.63
CA ASP A 199 -15.95 -3.74 3.74
C ASP A 199 -15.35 -2.81 4.80
N ILE A 200 -15.75 -1.52 4.75
CA ILE A 200 -15.29 -0.52 5.73
C ILE A 200 -15.86 -0.78 7.14
N SER A 201 -16.89 -1.61 7.27
CA SER A 201 -17.44 -1.98 8.58
C SER A 201 -16.65 -3.07 9.27
N GLY A 202 -15.84 -3.83 8.52
CA GLY A 202 -15.11 -5.01 9.00
C GLY A 202 -16.00 -6.17 9.48
N GLN A 203 -17.32 -6.07 9.30
CA GLN A 203 -18.31 -7.03 9.85
C GLN A 203 -19.11 -7.76 8.77
N ASN A 204 -19.15 -7.22 7.56
CA ASN A 204 -20.00 -7.70 6.48
C ASN A 204 -19.23 -8.42 5.36
N SER A 205 -18.14 -9.08 5.71
CA SER A 205 -17.38 -9.91 4.76
C SER A 205 -18.26 -11.05 4.20
N VAL A 206 -18.14 -11.30 2.90
CA VAL A 206 -18.96 -12.24 2.14
C VAL A 206 -18.14 -13.42 1.61
N GLN A 207 -18.79 -14.55 1.30
CA GLN A 207 -18.12 -15.68 0.61
C GLN A 207 -18.15 -15.53 -0.90
N THR A 208 -19.10 -14.76 -1.41
CA THR A 208 -19.24 -14.47 -2.84
C THR A 208 -19.59 -12.99 -3.00
N LEU A 209 -18.86 -12.29 -3.85
CA LEU A 209 -19.14 -10.92 -4.26
C LEU A 209 -19.48 -10.93 -5.76
N ASP A 210 -20.69 -10.52 -6.09
CA ASP A 210 -21.17 -10.40 -7.46
C ASP A 210 -21.26 -8.92 -7.85
N LEU A 211 -20.48 -8.52 -8.83
CA LEU A 211 -20.47 -7.17 -9.39
C LEU A 211 -21.06 -7.19 -10.79
N LYS A 212 -21.86 -6.18 -11.13
CA LYS A 212 -22.45 -6.03 -12.46
C LYS A 212 -21.98 -4.74 -13.10
N PHE A 213 -21.48 -4.88 -14.31
CA PHE A 213 -21.05 -3.79 -15.17
C PHE A 213 -21.86 -3.82 -16.46
N SER A 214 -21.98 -2.71 -17.17
CA SER A 214 -22.60 -2.69 -18.48
C SER A 214 -21.78 -3.51 -19.49
N ALA A 215 -22.41 -4.00 -20.56
CA ALA A 215 -21.70 -4.75 -21.61
C ALA A 215 -20.57 -3.94 -22.27
N ALA A 216 -20.69 -2.62 -22.30
CA ALA A 216 -19.64 -1.74 -22.83
C ALA A 216 -18.36 -1.76 -21.99
N SER A 217 -18.47 -2.11 -20.70
CA SER A 217 -17.32 -2.27 -19.79
C SER A 217 -16.56 -3.58 -19.97
N SER A 218 -17.08 -4.54 -20.74
CA SER A 218 -16.48 -5.87 -20.93
C SER A 218 -15.02 -5.82 -21.46
N ASN A 219 -14.70 -4.80 -22.26
CA ASN A 219 -13.36 -4.63 -22.82
C ASN A 219 -12.31 -4.28 -21.77
N SER A 220 -12.72 -3.75 -20.63
CA SER A 220 -11.82 -3.41 -19.50
C SER A 220 -11.27 -4.66 -18.79
N PHE A 221 -11.94 -5.80 -18.92
CA PHE A 221 -11.56 -7.07 -18.29
C PHE A 221 -10.83 -8.05 -19.22
N GLN A 222 -10.50 -7.65 -20.46
CA GLN A 222 -9.90 -8.54 -21.48
C GLN A 222 -8.38 -8.42 -21.60
N ASN A 223 -7.71 -7.62 -20.77
CA ASN A 223 -6.25 -7.38 -20.86
C ASN A 223 -5.52 -7.90 -19.62
#